data_cd560ed25c268bc30466a4c9b73952fc
#
_entry.id   cd560ed25c268bc30466a4c9b73952fc
#
_cell.length_a   1.000
_cell.length_b   1.000
_cell.length_c   1.000
_cell.angle_alpha   90.00
_cell.angle_beta   90.00
_cell.angle_gamma   90.00
#
_symmetry.space_group_name_H-M   'P 1'
#
loop_
_entity.id
_entity.type
_entity.pdbx_description
1 polymer ?
#
loop_
_entity_poly.entity_id
_entity_poly.type
_entity_poly.pdbx_seq_one_letter_code
_entity_poly.pdbx_strand_id
1 'polypeptide(L)'
;KKLARPISLLLTIVLVVGVIVLVMFGLIPQLTATIGSLMNSIAEFIPQMQSWVREFTHNNREIMDLVNQVEFNPNKAIQWGMSILGNGAGNFMNTTMTAVGSIVSGVTTFFIAFSFACYILFQKEKLHVQVRKVFFAFIPKRKAEVILEVCSLTYRTFANFLTGQCLEAVILGSMFVITLSILKMPYALLIGIIISFTALIPIFGAFIGCVLGGLLIFMVSPKQAILFILVFLILQQIEGNLIYPHVVGSSVGLPSIWVLAAVTIGGNLLGIIGMLIFIPLVSVLYTLFREYVYLRLKRQHIKRVTKTEVEEYTVEEINRMKELYKKEHPEKDN
;
A
#
# COMPACT_ATOMS: atom_id res chain seq x y z
N LYS A 1 -12.73 24.62 -22.33
CA LYS A 1 -12.78 24.07 -20.95
C LYS A 1 -13.89 23.02 -20.74
N LYS A 2 -15.04 23.06 -21.46
CA LYS A 2 -16.15 22.10 -21.29
C LYS A 2 -15.87 20.69 -21.89
N LEU A 3 -15.02 20.59 -22.92
CA LEU A 3 -14.64 19.31 -23.54
C LEU A 3 -13.42 18.62 -22.88
N ALA A 4 -12.55 19.36 -22.21
CA ALA A 4 -11.34 18.81 -21.62
C ALA A 4 -11.63 17.76 -20.52
N ARG A 5 -12.72 17.93 -19.77
CA ARG A 5 -13.09 17.02 -18.66
C ARG A 5 -13.58 15.65 -19.14
N PRO A 6 -14.56 15.54 -20.07
CA PRO A 6 -14.96 14.22 -20.56
C PRO A 6 -13.82 13.51 -21.31
N ILE A 7 -12.96 14.24 -22.03
CA ILE A 7 -11.78 13.68 -22.69
C ILE A 7 -10.79 13.13 -21.66
N SER A 8 -10.49 13.87 -20.57
CA SER A 8 -9.60 13.42 -19.51
C SER A 8 -10.15 12.17 -18.79
N LEU A 9 -11.45 12.11 -18.52
CA LEU A 9 -12.09 10.94 -17.96
C LEU A 9 -12.03 9.73 -18.90
N LEU A 10 -12.30 9.94 -20.17
CA LEU A 10 -12.22 8.90 -21.18
C LEU A 10 -10.78 8.38 -21.33
N LEU A 11 -9.79 9.28 -21.32
CA LEU A 11 -8.38 8.93 -21.35
C LEU A 11 -7.99 8.10 -20.10
N THR A 12 -8.46 8.49 -18.92
CA THR A 12 -8.21 7.77 -17.67
C THR A 12 -8.83 6.36 -17.72
N ILE A 13 -10.07 6.24 -18.21
CA ILE A 13 -10.74 4.94 -18.37
C ILE A 13 -9.98 4.06 -19.35
N VAL A 14 -9.59 4.59 -20.51
CA VAL A 14 -8.79 3.87 -21.51
C VAL A 14 -7.45 3.43 -20.95
N LEU A 15 -6.79 4.30 -20.16
CA LEU A 15 -5.53 3.97 -19.52
C LEU A 15 -5.71 2.85 -18.48
N VAL A 16 -6.73 2.94 -17.62
CA VAL A 16 -7.01 1.90 -16.62
C VAL A 16 -7.34 0.55 -17.29
N VAL A 17 -8.21 0.57 -18.29
CA VAL A 17 -8.54 -0.64 -19.06
C VAL A 17 -7.30 -1.18 -19.77
N GLY A 18 -6.48 -0.31 -20.38
CA GLY A 18 -5.22 -0.66 -21.01
C GLY A 18 -4.24 -1.34 -20.06
N VAL A 19 -4.09 -0.82 -18.84
CA VAL A 19 -3.27 -1.44 -17.77
C VAL A 19 -3.82 -2.80 -17.39
N ILE A 20 -5.14 -2.94 -17.21
CA ILE A 20 -5.78 -4.23 -16.89
C ILE A 20 -5.54 -5.25 -17.99
N VAL A 21 -5.72 -4.86 -19.26
CA VAL A 21 -5.47 -5.73 -20.41
C VAL A 21 -4.00 -6.15 -20.48
N LEU A 22 -3.07 -5.20 -20.25
CA LEU A 22 -1.64 -5.50 -20.23
C LEU A 22 -1.28 -6.48 -19.11
N VAL A 23 -1.86 -6.30 -17.91
CA VAL A 23 -1.68 -7.23 -16.80
C VAL A 23 -2.25 -8.61 -17.12
N MET A 24 -3.48 -8.68 -17.61
CA MET A 24 -4.16 -9.95 -17.91
C MET A 24 -3.49 -10.74 -19.04
N PHE A 25 -3.12 -10.08 -20.12
CA PHE A 25 -2.60 -10.76 -21.31
C PHE A 25 -1.07 -10.75 -21.43
N GLY A 26 -0.39 -9.79 -20.80
CA GLY A 26 1.07 -9.71 -20.82
C GLY A 26 1.69 -10.39 -19.60
N LEU A 27 1.24 -10.03 -18.44
CA LEU A 27 1.89 -10.32 -17.15
C LEU A 27 1.47 -11.68 -16.59
N ILE A 28 0.17 -12.02 -16.59
CA ILE A 28 -0.33 -13.28 -16.05
C ILE A 28 0.24 -14.49 -16.78
N PRO A 29 0.27 -14.58 -18.13
CA PRO A 29 0.88 -15.71 -18.83
C PRO A 29 2.38 -15.85 -18.50
N GLN A 30 3.10 -14.75 -18.42
CA GLN A 30 4.53 -14.77 -18.09
C GLN A 30 4.77 -15.20 -16.65
N LEU A 31 3.93 -14.76 -15.70
CA LEU A 31 3.95 -15.22 -14.31
C LEU A 31 3.67 -16.72 -14.23
N THR A 32 2.69 -17.21 -14.95
CA THR A 32 2.32 -18.64 -14.97
C THR A 32 3.47 -19.50 -15.49
N ALA A 33 4.12 -19.08 -16.58
CA ALA A 33 5.31 -19.75 -17.11
C ALA A 33 6.48 -19.72 -16.11
N THR A 34 6.68 -18.59 -15.42
CA THR A 34 7.73 -18.43 -14.40
C THR A 34 7.45 -19.27 -13.16
N ILE A 35 6.19 -19.36 -12.72
CA ILE A 35 5.79 -20.24 -11.63
C ILE A 35 6.03 -21.71 -11.99
N GLY A 36 5.75 -22.10 -13.24
CA GLY A 36 6.07 -23.45 -13.75
C GLY A 36 7.56 -23.77 -13.70
N SER A 37 8.41 -22.83 -14.14
CA SER A 37 9.88 -22.99 -14.03
C SER A 37 10.38 -23.00 -12.59
N LEU A 38 9.74 -22.24 -11.70
CA LEU A 38 10.01 -22.25 -10.25
C LEU A 38 9.73 -23.61 -9.62
N MET A 39 8.61 -24.24 -9.96
CA MET A 39 8.28 -25.58 -9.44
C MET A 39 9.35 -26.59 -9.81
N ASN A 40 9.89 -26.52 -11.04
CA ASN A 40 11.01 -27.36 -11.45
C ASN A 40 12.30 -27.01 -10.67
N SER A 41 12.58 -25.72 -10.50
CA SER A 41 13.75 -25.26 -9.72
C SER A 41 13.67 -25.70 -8.24
N ILE A 42 12.49 -25.70 -7.63
CA ILE A 42 12.27 -26.23 -6.28
C ILE A 42 12.60 -27.71 -6.24
N ALA A 43 12.13 -28.49 -7.23
CA ALA A 43 12.37 -29.91 -7.29
C ALA A 43 13.88 -30.25 -7.44
N GLU A 44 14.65 -29.42 -8.14
CA GLU A 44 16.09 -29.56 -8.30
C GLU A 44 16.87 -29.03 -7.09
N PHE A 45 16.37 -27.97 -6.43
CA PHE A 45 17.02 -27.35 -5.29
C PHE A 45 17.01 -28.21 -4.03
N ILE A 46 15.93 -28.97 -3.78
CA ILE A 46 15.82 -29.83 -2.60
C ILE A 46 16.97 -30.86 -2.51
N PRO A 47 17.30 -31.64 -3.57
CA PRO A 47 18.45 -32.53 -3.57
C PRO A 47 19.79 -31.81 -3.39
N GLN A 48 19.95 -30.63 -4.01
CA GLN A 48 21.17 -29.82 -3.86
C GLN A 48 21.34 -29.31 -2.43
N MET A 49 20.27 -28.84 -1.80
CA MET A 49 20.30 -28.43 -0.41
C MET A 49 20.67 -29.59 0.52
N GLN A 50 20.12 -30.77 0.27
CA GLN A 50 20.48 -31.97 1.03
C GLN A 50 21.97 -32.35 0.85
N SER A 51 22.52 -32.19 -0.37
CA SER A 51 23.95 -32.46 -0.61
C SER A 51 24.83 -31.44 0.13
N TRP A 52 24.48 -30.17 0.09
CA TRP A 52 25.21 -29.12 0.84
C TRP A 52 25.15 -29.34 2.35
N VAL A 53 23.98 -29.63 2.89
CA VAL A 53 23.87 -29.92 4.32
C VAL A 53 24.72 -31.14 4.70
N ARG A 54 24.74 -32.18 3.88
CA ARG A 54 25.63 -33.35 4.10
C ARG A 54 27.11 -32.96 4.04
N GLU A 55 27.51 -32.09 3.13
CA GLU A 55 28.89 -31.63 2.97
C GLU A 55 29.32 -30.74 4.15
N PHE A 56 28.47 -29.86 4.61
CA PHE A 56 28.72 -29.02 5.80
C PHE A 56 28.67 -29.79 7.12
N THR A 57 27.94 -30.91 7.16
CA THR A 57 27.68 -31.65 8.41
C THR A 57 28.61 -32.84 8.58
N HIS A 58 29.69 -32.95 7.84
CA HIS A 58 30.61 -34.11 7.80
C HIS A 58 31.14 -34.53 9.16
N ASN A 59 30.88 -33.79 10.24
CA ASN A 59 31.42 -34.08 11.57
C ASN A 59 30.38 -34.03 12.74
N ASN A 60 29.08 -33.83 12.50
CA ASN A 60 28.07 -33.71 13.57
C ASN A 60 26.89 -34.67 13.32
N ARG A 61 26.93 -35.85 14.00
CA ARG A 61 25.86 -36.86 13.95
C ARG A 61 24.47 -36.33 14.37
N GLU A 62 24.40 -35.44 15.35
CA GLU A 62 23.12 -34.89 15.85
C GLU A 62 22.39 -34.06 14.79
N ILE A 63 23.12 -33.29 13.94
CA ILE A 63 22.50 -32.50 12.88
C ILE A 63 22.07 -33.40 11.72
N MET A 64 22.77 -34.50 11.48
CA MET A 64 22.44 -35.50 10.48
C MET A 64 21.11 -36.21 10.82
N ASP A 65 20.88 -36.51 12.09
CA ASP A 65 19.63 -37.11 12.58
C ASP A 65 18.46 -36.12 12.50
N LEU A 66 18.69 -34.83 12.77
CA LEU A 66 17.67 -33.79 12.58
C LEU A 66 17.31 -33.57 11.10
N VAL A 67 18.29 -33.60 10.20
CA VAL A 67 18.08 -33.48 8.74
C VAL A 67 17.36 -34.72 8.18
N ASN A 68 17.65 -35.89 8.70
CA ASN A 68 16.98 -37.13 8.31
C ASN A 68 15.55 -37.25 8.90
N GLN A 69 15.27 -36.62 10.06
CA GLN A 69 13.94 -36.53 10.65
C GLN A 69 13.03 -35.54 9.91
N VAL A 70 13.61 -34.52 9.30
CA VAL A 70 12.88 -33.64 8.36
C VAL A 70 12.83 -34.39 7.02
N GLU A 71 11.88 -35.34 6.88
CA GLU A 71 11.50 -35.88 5.58
C GLU A 71 11.05 -34.72 4.68
N PHE A 72 12.00 -34.04 4.05
CA PHE A 72 11.71 -33.15 2.92
C PHE A 72 11.22 -34.03 1.76
N ASN A 73 9.95 -34.41 1.86
CA ASN A 73 9.29 -35.09 0.76
C ASN A 73 8.95 -34.02 -0.30
N PRO A 74 9.66 -33.99 -1.46
CA PRO A 74 9.41 -33.01 -2.51
C PRO A 74 7.94 -32.99 -2.91
N ASN A 75 7.28 -34.17 -2.89
CA ASN A 75 5.88 -34.27 -3.19
C ASN A 75 4.98 -33.60 -2.13
N LYS A 76 5.38 -33.58 -0.85
CA LYS A 76 4.63 -32.83 0.19
C LYS A 76 4.86 -31.33 0.06
N ALA A 77 6.09 -30.87 -0.26
CA ALA A 77 6.37 -29.46 -0.50
C ALA A 77 5.64 -28.95 -1.77
N ILE A 78 5.63 -29.75 -2.84
CA ILE A 78 4.87 -29.48 -4.04
C ILE A 78 3.35 -29.52 -3.75
N GLN A 79 2.86 -30.51 -3.00
CA GLN A 79 1.47 -30.58 -2.57
C GLN A 79 1.09 -29.41 -1.66
N TRP A 80 1.97 -28.97 -0.76
CA TRP A 80 1.76 -27.79 0.09
C TRP A 80 1.78 -26.50 -0.73
N GLY A 81 2.73 -26.32 -1.64
CA GLY A 81 2.74 -25.22 -2.61
C GLY A 81 1.51 -25.26 -3.53
N MET A 82 1.13 -26.45 -4.01
CA MET A 82 -0.11 -26.66 -4.75
C MET A 82 -1.35 -26.49 -3.90
N SER A 83 -1.34 -26.77 -2.60
CA SER A 83 -2.47 -26.51 -1.70
C SER A 83 -2.62 -25.02 -1.36
N ILE A 84 -1.54 -24.26 -1.34
CA ILE A 84 -1.57 -22.80 -1.19
C ILE A 84 -2.05 -22.14 -2.49
N LEU A 85 -1.55 -22.61 -3.64
CA LEU A 85 -1.99 -22.15 -4.97
C LEU A 85 -3.31 -22.79 -5.41
N GLY A 86 -3.66 -23.91 -4.82
CA GLY A 86 -4.81 -24.67 -5.17
C GLY A 86 -5.28 -25.65 -4.09
N ASN A 87 -6.08 -25.16 -3.16
CA ASN A 87 -7.25 -25.99 -2.84
C ASN A 87 -8.04 -26.29 -4.14
N GLY A 88 -7.41 -26.05 -5.29
CA GLY A 88 -7.92 -26.19 -6.66
C GLY A 88 -7.39 -27.36 -7.46
N ALA A 89 -6.23 -27.94 -7.17
CA ALA A 89 -5.65 -28.95 -8.08
C ALA A 89 -6.10 -30.40 -7.81
N GLY A 90 -6.52 -30.71 -6.59
CA GLY A 90 -7.03 -32.05 -6.25
C GLY A 90 -8.45 -32.36 -6.75
N ASN A 91 -9.20 -31.34 -7.10
CA ASN A 91 -10.56 -31.44 -7.65
C ASN A 91 -10.67 -30.74 -9.01
N PHE A 92 -9.72 -30.96 -9.91
CA PHE A 92 -9.63 -30.23 -11.16
C PHE A 92 -10.93 -30.30 -11.99
N MET A 93 -11.69 -31.34 -11.91
CA MET A 93 -12.95 -31.49 -12.63
C MET A 93 -14.14 -30.80 -11.93
N ASN A 94 -14.23 -30.84 -10.61
CA ASN A 94 -15.25 -30.12 -9.84
C ASN A 94 -14.86 -28.66 -9.60
N THR A 95 -13.57 -28.36 -9.47
CA THR A 95 -13.03 -27.00 -9.26
C THR A 95 -13.04 -26.18 -10.53
N THR A 96 -12.95 -26.79 -11.73
CA THR A 96 -13.07 -26.05 -12.98
C THR A 96 -14.45 -25.40 -13.09
N MET A 97 -15.51 -26.07 -12.66
CA MET A 97 -16.87 -25.50 -12.65
C MET A 97 -17.03 -24.42 -11.56
N THR A 98 -16.43 -24.63 -10.38
CA THR A 98 -16.44 -23.64 -9.28
C THR A 98 -15.49 -22.48 -9.56
N ALA A 99 -14.31 -22.73 -10.14
CA ALA A 99 -13.36 -21.69 -10.55
C ALA A 99 -13.91 -20.84 -11.69
N VAL A 100 -14.53 -21.44 -12.71
CA VAL A 100 -15.25 -20.71 -13.75
C VAL A 100 -16.38 -19.88 -13.15
N GLY A 101 -17.16 -20.43 -12.24
CA GLY A 101 -18.18 -19.68 -11.50
C GLY A 101 -17.61 -18.53 -10.67
N SER A 102 -16.48 -18.74 -9.99
CA SER A 102 -15.80 -17.70 -9.21
C SER A 102 -15.17 -16.62 -10.10
N ILE A 103 -14.58 -17.00 -11.24
CA ILE A 103 -14.05 -16.05 -12.23
C ILE A 103 -15.21 -15.27 -12.86
N VAL A 104 -16.29 -15.92 -13.26
CA VAL A 104 -17.47 -15.24 -13.84
C VAL A 104 -18.10 -14.29 -12.82
N SER A 105 -18.26 -14.71 -11.55
CA SER A 105 -18.78 -13.83 -10.49
C SER A 105 -17.82 -12.68 -10.20
N GLY A 106 -16.51 -12.93 -10.13
CA GLY A 106 -15.50 -11.92 -9.95
C GLY A 106 -15.46 -10.90 -11.10
N VAL A 107 -15.50 -11.38 -12.34
CA VAL A 107 -15.58 -10.53 -13.55
C VAL A 107 -16.87 -9.72 -13.56
N THR A 108 -18.01 -10.34 -13.25
CA THR A 108 -19.31 -9.64 -13.21
C THR A 108 -19.29 -8.57 -12.13
N THR A 109 -18.83 -8.88 -10.92
CA THR A 109 -18.69 -7.93 -9.80
C THR A 109 -17.75 -6.78 -10.16
N PHE A 110 -16.63 -7.09 -10.82
CA PHE A 110 -15.69 -6.08 -11.31
C PHE A 110 -16.36 -5.13 -12.31
N PHE A 111 -17.06 -5.65 -13.32
CA PHE A 111 -17.75 -4.82 -14.31
C PHE A 111 -18.85 -3.94 -13.69
N ILE A 112 -19.62 -4.48 -12.76
CA ILE A 112 -20.63 -3.71 -12.01
C ILE A 112 -19.95 -2.60 -11.22
N ALA A 113 -18.95 -2.92 -10.40
CA ALA A 113 -18.22 -1.96 -9.59
C ALA A 113 -17.53 -0.89 -10.45
N PHE A 114 -16.91 -1.30 -11.56
CA PHE A 114 -16.27 -0.39 -12.51
C PHE A 114 -17.27 0.54 -13.19
N SER A 115 -18.41 0.01 -13.63
CA SER A 115 -19.51 0.81 -14.20
C SER A 115 -20.01 1.83 -13.17
N PHE A 116 -20.21 1.40 -11.92
CA PHE A 116 -20.64 2.29 -10.84
C PHE A 116 -19.62 3.39 -10.56
N ALA A 117 -18.33 3.05 -10.52
CA ALA A 117 -17.25 4.01 -10.36
C ALA A 117 -17.23 5.03 -11.52
N CYS A 118 -17.40 4.58 -12.76
CA CYS A 118 -17.53 5.48 -13.92
C CYS A 118 -18.72 6.42 -13.78
N TYR A 119 -19.90 5.90 -13.40
CA TYR A 119 -21.10 6.72 -13.18
C TYR A 119 -20.89 7.78 -12.11
N ILE A 120 -20.28 7.42 -10.98
CA ILE A 120 -19.94 8.37 -9.91
C ILE A 120 -18.97 9.45 -10.43
N LEU A 121 -17.93 9.05 -11.16
CA LEU A 121 -16.94 9.97 -11.73
C LEU A 121 -17.57 10.96 -12.74
N PHE A 122 -18.46 10.48 -13.61
CA PHE A 122 -19.16 11.34 -14.56
C PHE A 122 -20.13 12.33 -13.87
N GLN A 123 -20.74 11.93 -12.75
CA GLN A 123 -21.73 12.73 -12.07
C GLN A 123 -21.24 13.36 -10.76
N LYS A 124 -19.93 13.30 -10.47
CA LYS A 124 -19.35 13.75 -9.20
C LYS A 124 -19.75 15.17 -8.80
N GLU A 125 -19.87 16.09 -9.75
CA GLU A 125 -20.25 17.49 -9.47
C GLU A 125 -21.75 17.58 -9.06
N LYS A 126 -22.62 16.86 -9.75
CA LYS A 126 -24.05 16.81 -9.40
C LYS A 126 -24.25 16.16 -8.03
N LEU A 127 -23.58 15.03 -7.79
CA LEU A 127 -23.61 14.34 -6.51
C LEU A 127 -23.07 15.22 -5.38
N HIS A 128 -21.96 15.92 -5.61
CA HIS A 128 -21.40 16.87 -4.63
C HIS A 128 -22.42 17.95 -4.26
N VAL A 129 -23.08 18.57 -5.25
CA VAL A 129 -24.12 19.58 -5.00
C VAL A 129 -25.32 18.99 -4.28
N GLN A 130 -25.76 17.78 -4.63
CA GLN A 130 -26.87 17.10 -3.97
C GLN A 130 -26.58 16.84 -2.49
N VAL A 131 -25.42 16.23 -2.20
CA VAL A 131 -24.96 15.96 -0.83
C VAL A 131 -24.87 17.26 -0.03
N ARG A 132 -24.29 18.32 -0.62
CA ARG A 132 -24.20 19.62 0.03
C ARG A 132 -25.58 20.21 0.34
N LYS A 133 -26.56 20.10 -0.58
CA LYS A 133 -27.95 20.53 -0.33
C LYS A 133 -28.58 19.77 0.84
N VAL A 134 -28.38 18.47 0.92
CA VAL A 134 -28.88 17.63 2.04
C VAL A 134 -28.28 18.12 3.36
N PHE A 135 -26.97 18.34 3.43
CA PHE A 135 -26.34 18.85 4.66
C PHE A 135 -26.94 20.20 5.09
N PHE A 136 -27.09 21.15 4.18
CA PHE A 136 -27.64 22.47 4.51
C PHE A 136 -29.16 22.45 4.78
N ALA A 137 -29.88 21.43 4.30
CA ALA A 137 -31.32 21.30 4.58
C ALA A 137 -31.60 20.77 6.00
N PHE A 138 -30.75 19.85 6.50
CA PHE A 138 -31.01 19.17 7.78
C PHE A 138 -30.11 19.62 8.93
N ILE A 139 -28.99 20.32 8.63
CA ILE A 139 -28.00 20.71 9.62
C ILE A 139 -27.83 22.22 9.61
N PRO A 140 -27.75 22.90 10.79
CA PRO A 140 -27.46 24.32 10.87
C PRO A 140 -26.19 24.69 10.10
N LYS A 141 -26.21 25.80 9.37
CA LYS A 141 -25.17 26.26 8.44
C LYS A 141 -23.75 26.11 9.00
N ARG A 142 -23.51 26.58 10.23
CA ARG A 142 -22.19 26.52 10.89
C ARG A 142 -21.67 25.10 11.09
N LYS A 143 -22.55 24.14 11.46
CA LYS A 143 -22.17 22.73 11.62
C LYS A 143 -21.97 22.05 10.27
N ALA A 144 -22.81 22.36 9.27
CA ALA A 144 -22.71 21.83 7.93
C ALA A 144 -21.39 22.24 7.26
N GLU A 145 -20.94 23.47 7.43
CA GLU A 145 -19.65 23.96 6.93
C GLU A 145 -18.47 23.18 7.54
N VAL A 146 -18.45 22.98 8.86
CA VAL A 146 -17.42 22.20 9.56
C VAL A 146 -17.39 20.74 9.05
N ILE A 147 -18.56 20.11 8.91
CA ILE A 147 -18.62 18.72 8.39
C ILE A 147 -18.07 18.64 6.96
N LEU A 148 -18.43 19.60 6.10
CA LEU A 148 -17.94 19.63 4.73
C LEU A 148 -16.42 19.88 4.64
N GLU A 149 -15.89 20.68 5.56
CA GLU A 149 -14.44 20.88 5.69
C GLU A 149 -13.71 19.60 6.10
N VAL A 150 -14.23 18.88 7.10
CA VAL A 150 -13.71 17.57 7.51
C VAL A 150 -13.79 16.56 6.36
N CYS A 151 -14.91 16.51 5.62
CA CYS A 151 -15.03 15.65 4.45
C CYS A 151 -14.01 16.02 3.35
N SER A 152 -13.76 17.31 3.13
CA SER A 152 -12.77 17.77 2.17
C SER A 152 -11.34 17.40 2.59
N LEU A 153 -11.01 17.58 3.88
CA LEU A 153 -9.73 17.15 4.45
C LEU A 153 -9.55 15.64 4.27
N THR A 154 -10.55 14.85 4.65
CA THR A 154 -10.54 13.38 4.50
C THR A 154 -10.28 12.99 3.06
N TYR A 155 -11.04 13.54 2.11
CA TYR A 155 -10.87 13.26 0.69
C TYR A 155 -9.44 13.56 0.21
N ARG A 156 -8.90 14.73 0.56
CA ARG A 156 -7.54 15.12 0.14
C ARG A 156 -6.49 14.19 0.73
N THR A 157 -6.60 13.88 2.02
CA THR A 157 -5.65 13.00 2.71
C THR A 157 -5.66 11.59 2.11
N PHE A 158 -6.83 11.00 1.90
CA PHE A 158 -6.97 9.69 1.26
C PHE A 158 -6.47 9.68 -0.19
N ALA A 159 -6.90 10.67 -0.99
CA ALA A 159 -6.50 10.76 -2.40
C ALA A 159 -4.98 10.92 -2.55
N ASN A 160 -4.37 11.80 -1.78
CA ASN A 160 -2.92 12.02 -1.83
C ASN A 160 -2.14 10.80 -1.38
N PHE A 161 -2.55 10.17 -0.27
CA PHE A 161 -1.89 8.96 0.24
C PHE A 161 -1.99 7.80 -0.75
N LEU A 162 -3.19 7.47 -1.22
CA LEU A 162 -3.37 6.34 -2.15
C LEU A 162 -2.67 6.58 -3.49
N THR A 163 -2.73 7.81 -4.02
CA THR A 163 -2.02 8.16 -5.25
C THR A 163 -0.51 8.05 -5.05
N GLY A 164 0.01 8.57 -3.93
CA GLY A 164 1.43 8.47 -3.58
C GLY A 164 1.87 7.00 -3.47
N GLN A 165 1.12 6.17 -2.75
CA GLN A 165 1.43 4.76 -2.55
C GLN A 165 1.42 3.96 -3.86
N CYS A 166 0.43 4.20 -4.73
CA CYS A 166 0.39 3.56 -6.05
C CYS A 166 1.56 4.02 -6.94
N LEU A 167 1.89 5.30 -6.91
CA LEU A 167 3.02 5.84 -7.69
C LEU A 167 4.35 5.29 -7.20
N GLU A 168 4.55 5.24 -5.88
CA GLU A 168 5.72 4.62 -5.26
C GLU A 168 5.87 3.16 -5.69
N ALA A 169 4.81 2.36 -5.61
CA ALA A 169 4.82 0.96 -6.00
C ALA A 169 5.24 0.76 -7.46
N VAL A 170 4.76 1.60 -8.37
CA VAL A 170 5.15 1.56 -9.79
C VAL A 170 6.61 1.95 -9.98
N ILE A 171 7.06 3.02 -9.33
CA ILE A 171 8.46 3.48 -9.42
C ILE A 171 9.39 2.40 -8.87
N LEU A 172 9.11 1.89 -7.68
CA LEU A 172 9.93 0.88 -7.02
C LEU A 172 10.01 -0.41 -7.85
N GLY A 173 8.85 -0.93 -8.26
CA GLY A 173 8.80 -2.12 -9.12
C GLY A 173 9.57 -1.96 -10.42
N SER A 174 9.40 -0.84 -11.12
CA SER A 174 10.13 -0.56 -12.36
C SER A 174 11.64 -0.43 -12.13
N MET A 175 12.04 0.21 -11.05
CA MET A 175 13.46 0.34 -10.66
C MET A 175 14.09 -1.03 -10.41
N PHE A 176 13.40 -1.93 -9.72
CA PHE A 176 13.87 -3.29 -9.52
C PHE A 176 13.92 -4.09 -10.83
N VAL A 177 12.87 -4.04 -11.67
CA VAL A 177 12.88 -4.71 -12.98
C VAL A 177 14.09 -4.27 -13.81
N ILE A 178 14.31 -2.96 -13.93
CA ILE A 178 15.41 -2.41 -14.72
C ILE A 178 16.76 -2.86 -14.16
N THR A 179 16.98 -2.69 -12.86
CA THR A 179 18.27 -3.00 -12.23
C THR A 179 18.58 -4.49 -12.29
N LEU A 180 17.62 -5.35 -11.96
CA LEU A 180 17.82 -6.80 -12.00
C LEU A 180 18.00 -7.32 -13.45
N SER A 181 17.33 -6.71 -14.43
CA SER A 181 17.51 -7.04 -15.84
C SER A 181 18.89 -6.64 -16.36
N ILE A 182 19.41 -5.47 -15.98
CA ILE A 182 20.76 -5.02 -16.32
C ILE A 182 21.80 -5.99 -15.72
N LEU A 183 21.60 -6.44 -14.50
CA LEU A 183 22.46 -7.41 -13.81
C LEU A 183 22.25 -8.85 -14.30
N LYS A 184 21.36 -9.07 -15.27
CA LYS A 184 21.01 -10.39 -15.81
C LYS A 184 20.62 -11.41 -14.73
N MET A 185 19.93 -10.95 -13.70
CA MET A 185 19.45 -11.81 -12.62
C MET A 185 18.21 -12.61 -13.07
N PRO A 186 18.05 -13.86 -12.61
CA PRO A 186 16.88 -14.66 -12.93
C PRO A 186 15.61 -14.01 -12.33
N TYR A 187 14.50 -14.22 -12.99
CA TYR A 187 13.17 -13.76 -12.55
C TYR A 187 13.04 -12.23 -12.32
N ALA A 188 13.85 -11.41 -12.98
CA ALA A 188 13.87 -9.95 -12.78
C ALA A 188 12.49 -9.31 -12.86
N LEU A 189 11.70 -9.67 -13.88
CA LEU A 189 10.34 -9.14 -14.05
C LEU A 189 9.40 -9.61 -12.93
N LEU A 190 9.42 -10.91 -12.60
CA LEU A 190 8.59 -11.47 -11.54
C LEU A 190 8.91 -10.81 -10.18
N ILE A 191 10.18 -10.68 -9.86
CA ILE A 191 10.63 -10.06 -8.60
C ILE A 191 10.23 -8.59 -8.54
N GLY A 192 10.42 -7.84 -9.61
CA GLY A 192 10.01 -6.43 -9.66
C GLY A 192 8.49 -6.25 -9.49
N ILE A 193 7.70 -7.18 -10.05
CA ILE A 193 6.25 -7.19 -9.86
C ILE A 193 5.89 -7.54 -8.41
N ILE A 194 6.50 -8.57 -7.83
CA ILE A 194 6.29 -8.94 -6.42
C ILE A 194 6.61 -7.74 -5.52
N ILE A 195 7.75 -7.09 -5.75
CA ILE A 195 8.16 -5.91 -4.98
C ILE A 195 7.16 -4.76 -5.18
N SER A 196 6.68 -4.50 -6.40
CA SER A 196 5.68 -3.48 -6.66
C SER A 196 4.38 -3.74 -5.88
N PHE A 197 3.89 -4.97 -5.88
CA PHE A 197 2.68 -5.31 -5.13
C PHE A 197 2.90 -5.31 -3.61
N THR A 198 4.03 -5.83 -3.14
CA THR A 198 4.32 -5.83 -1.71
C THR A 198 4.58 -4.43 -1.17
N ALA A 199 5.15 -3.52 -1.98
CA ALA A 199 5.34 -2.12 -1.62
C ALA A 199 4.02 -1.40 -1.27
N LEU A 200 2.87 -1.88 -1.77
CA LEU A 200 1.57 -1.36 -1.33
C LEU A 200 1.30 -1.61 0.16
N ILE A 201 2.02 -2.51 0.80
CA ILE A 201 1.92 -2.79 2.24
C ILE A 201 2.96 -1.95 2.96
N PRO A 202 2.60 -0.83 3.60
CA PRO A 202 3.56 0.06 4.24
C PRO A 202 4.39 -0.67 5.28
N ILE A 203 5.69 -0.40 5.33
CA ILE A 203 6.67 -0.97 6.25
C ILE A 203 6.99 -2.44 5.94
N PHE A 204 5.98 -3.30 5.81
CA PHE A 204 6.18 -4.75 5.62
C PHE A 204 6.50 -5.14 4.18
N GLY A 205 6.11 -4.30 3.21
CA GLY A 205 6.26 -4.61 1.79
C GLY A 205 7.71 -4.87 1.39
N ALA A 206 8.63 -4.05 1.86
CA ALA A 206 10.06 -4.22 1.61
C ALA A 206 10.60 -5.56 2.13
N PHE A 207 10.24 -5.94 3.37
CA PHE A 207 10.66 -7.21 3.96
C PHE A 207 10.12 -8.41 3.18
N ILE A 208 8.84 -8.40 2.86
CA ILE A 208 8.20 -9.46 2.07
C ILE A 208 8.84 -9.55 0.70
N GLY A 209 9.04 -8.44 0.01
CA GLY A 209 9.69 -8.38 -1.31
C GLY A 209 11.13 -8.89 -1.28
N CYS A 210 11.90 -8.53 -0.25
CA CYS A 210 13.28 -9.00 -0.05
C CYS A 210 13.33 -10.52 0.18
N VAL A 211 12.51 -11.03 1.07
CA VAL A 211 12.49 -12.46 1.40
C VAL A 211 12.05 -13.28 0.18
N LEU A 212 10.96 -12.91 -0.47
CA LEU A 212 10.47 -13.63 -1.64
C LEU A 212 11.44 -13.54 -2.82
N GLY A 213 11.94 -12.34 -3.14
CA GLY A 213 12.89 -12.14 -4.22
C GLY A 213 14.24 -12.84 -3.97
N GLY A 214 14.76 -12.75 -2.74
CA GLY A 214 15.97 -13.43 -2.31
C GLY A 214 15.85 -14.95 -2.40
N LEU A 215 14.72 -15.51 -1.95
CA LEU A 215 14.46 -16.94 -2.01
C LEU A 215 14.35 -17.43 -3.45
N LEU A 216 13.67 -16.69 -4.33
CA LEU A 216 13.56 -17.01 -5.75
C LEU A 216 14.92 -17.09 -6.44
N ILE A 217 15.79 -16.10 -6.19
CA ILE A 217 17.14 -16.07 -6.78
C ILE A 217 18.03 -17.14 -6.13
N PHE A 218 17.92 -17.34 -4.82
CA PHE A 218 18.70 -18.33 -4.09
C PHE A 218 18.51 -19.75 -4.62
N MET A 219 17.30 -20.11 -5.04
CA MET A 219 16.99 -21.42 -5.64
C MET A 219 17.73 -21.67 -6.95
N VAL A 220 18.10 -20.59 -7.69
CA VAL A 220 18.83 -20.69 -8.94
C VAL A 220 20.34 -20.56 -8.71
N SER A 221 20.74 -19.57 -7.92
CA SER A 221 22.15 -19.29 -7.65
C SER A 221 22.34 -18.58 -6.31
N PRO A 222 22.93 -19.23 -5.29
CA PRO A 222 23.21 -18.61 -4.00
C PRO A 222 24.13 -17.38 -4.10
N LYS A 223 25.07 -17.39 -5.04
CA LYS A 223 25.96 -16.22 -5.26
C LYS A 223 25.17 -15.00 -5.74
N GLN A 224 24.21 -15.19 -6.66
CA GLN A 224 23.35 -14.11 -7.13
C GLN A 224 22.36 -13.65 -6.06
N ALA A 225 21.93 -14.52 -5.15
CA ALA A 225 21.07 -14.14 -4.04
C ALA A 225 21.77 -13.16 -3.08
N ILE A 226 23.06 -13.37 -2.79
CA ILE A 226 23.84 -12.43 -1.99
C ILE A 226 23.94 -11.08 -2.71
N LEU A 227 24.23 -11.09 -4.01
CA LEU A 227 24.26 -9.88 -4.81
C LEU A 227 22.89 -9.18 -4.84
N PHE A 228 21.80 -9.94 -4.94
CA PHE A 228 20.43 -9.40 -4.88
C PHE A 228 20.16 -8.67 -3.57
N ILE A 229 20.52 -9.26 -2.42
CA ILE A 229 20.32 -8.61 -1.11
C ILE A 229 21.09 -7.28 -1.07
N LEU A 230 22.34 -7.24 -1.58
CA LEU A 230 23.14 -6.01 -1.61
C LEU A 230 22.47 -4.95 -2.50
N VAL A 231 22.04 -5.33 -3.71
CA VAL A 231 21.32 -4.46 -4.64
C VAL A 231 20.01 -3.99 -4.02
N PHE A 232 19.27 -4.90 -3.36
CA PHE A 232 18.02 -4.58 -2.67
C PHE A 232 18.24 -3.49 -1.62
N LEU A 233 19.26 -3.62 -0.77
CA LEU A 233 19.59 -2.64 0.26
C LEU A 233 19.92 -1.26 -0.34
N ILE A 234 20.69 -1.23 -1.45
CA ILE A 234 21.02 0.02 -2.14
C ILE A 234 19.75 0.68 -2.70
N LEU A 235 18.92 -0.08 -3.40
CA LEU A 235 17.68 0.44 -3.98
C LEU A 235 16.71 0.90 -2.89
N GLN A 236 16.66 0.20 -1.76
CA GLN A 236 15.84 0.57 -0.61
C GLN A 236 16.33 1.88 0.05
N GLN A 237 17.65 2.13 0.06
CA GLN A 237 18.19 3.41 0.52
C GLN A 237 17.81 4.56 -0.43
N ILE A 238 17.82 4.33 -1.74
CA ILE A 238 17.40 5.31 -2.73
C ILE A 238 15.89 5.59 -2.57
N GLU A 239 15.09 4.55 -2.40
CA GLU A 239 13.66 4.67 -2.16
C GLU A 239 13.38 5.49 -0.89
N GLY A 240 13.91 5.07 0.26
CA GLY A 240 13.62 5.68 1.57
C GLY A 240 14.12 7.12 1.71
N ASN A 241 15.24 7.48 1.07
CA ASN A 241 15.82 8.82 1.20
C ASN A 241 15.41 9.78 0.08
N LEU A 242 15.12 9.26 -1.11
CA LEU A 242 14.82 10.11 -2.28
C LEU A 242 13.36 9.97 -2.73
N ILE A 243 12.87 8.76 -2.99
CA ILE A 243 11.56 8.53 -3.61
C ILE A 243 10.44 8.74 -2.60
N TYR A 244 10.49 8.06 -1.46
CA TYR A 244 9.45 8.07 -0.45
C TYR A 244 9.12 9.49 0.06
N PRO A 245 10.10 10.35 0.44
CA PRO A 245 9.81 11.70 0.92
C PRO A 245 9.12 12.58 -0.13
N HIS A 246 9.44 12.38 -1.42
CA HIS A 246 8.88 13.18 -2.51
C HIS A 246 7.51 12.70 -2.98
N VAL A 247 7.26 11.38 -2.91
CA VAL A 247 6.04 10.77 -3.46
C VAL A 247 4.96 10.61 -2.38
N VAL A 248 5.32 10.13 -1.21
CA VAL A 248 4.38 9.78 -0.12
C VAL A 248 4.54 10.71 1.09
N GLY A 249 5.75 11.09 1.45
CA GLY A 249 6.12 11.69 2.73
C GLY A 249 5.39 12.98 3.09
N SER A 250 5.01 13.82 2.11
CA SER A 250 4.26 15.06 2.34
C SER A 250 2.75 14.83 2.53
N SER A 251 2.25 13.63 2.20
CA SER A 251 0.81 13.36 2.07
C SER A 251 0.13 13.01 3.39
N VAL A 252 0.87 12.53 4.38
CA VAL A 252 0.28 11.95 5.61
C VAL A 252 0.44 12.85 6.83
N GLY A 253 1.55 13.59 6.96
CA GLY A 253 1.79 14.52 8.08
C GLY A 253 1.75 13.90 9.47
N LEU A 254 1.87 12.56 9.57
CA LEU A 254 1.85 11.80 10.82
C LEU A 254 3.27 11.54 11.34
N PRO A 255 3.51 11.66 12.66
CA PRO A 255 4.70 11.07 13.28
C PRO A 255 4.72 9.55 13.08
N SER A 256 5.93 8.97 12.88
CA SER A 256 6.13 7.55 12.55
C SER A 256 5.47 6.58 13.53
N ILE A 257 5.38 6.93 14.80
CA ILE A 257 4.73 6.11 15.84
C ILE A 257 3.22 5.90 15.55
N TRP A 258 2.55 6.93 15.04
CA TRP A 258 1.13 6.85 14.68
C TRP A 258 0.91 6.07 13.38
N VAL A 259 1.89 6.12 12.45
CA VAL A 259 1.86 5.27 11.25
C VAL A 259 1.97 3.81 11.66
N LEU A 260 2.91 3.46 12.56
CA LEU A 260 3.06 2.10 13.06
C LEU A 260 1.78 1.61 13.78
N ALA A 261 1.18 2.45 14.63
CA ALA A 261 -0.09 2.13 15.28
C ALA A 261 -1.22 1.90 14.27
N ALA A 262 -1.34 2.79 13.26
CA ALA A 262 -2.35 2.66 12.22
C ALA A 262 -2.20 1.36 11.42
N VAL A 263 -0.97 1.01 11.03
CA VAL A 263 -0.67 -0.25 10.31
C VAL A 263 -0.98 -1.46 11.16
N THR A 264 -0.61 -1.45 12.45
CA THR A 264 -0.85 -2.58 13.35
C THR A 264 -2.34 -2.79 13.61
N ILE A 265 -3.07 -1.73 13.92
CA ILE A 265 -4.52 -1.81 14.18
C ILE A 265 -5.27 -2.16 12.88
N GLY A 266 -4.97 -1.46 11.78
CA GLY A 266 -5.59 -1.70 10.48
C GLY A 266 -5.34 -3.10 9.97
N GLY A 267 -4.10 -3.59 10.11
CA GLY A 267 -3.71 -4.94 9.72
C GLY A 267 -4.47 -6.03 10.48
N ASN A 268 -4.68 -5.86 11.78
CA ASN A 268 -5.46 -6.80 12.58
C ASN A 268 -6.95 -6.80 12.25
N LEU A 269 -7.53 -5.65 11.88
CA LEU A 269 -8.97 -5.53 11.64
C LEU A 269 -9.37 -5.99 10.23
N LEU A 270 -8.65 -5.56 9.21
CA LEU A 270 -9.02 -5.73 7.79
C LEU A 270 -7.85 -6.21 6.91
N GLY A 271 -6.77 -6.70 7.51
CA GLY A 271 -5.59 -7.14 6.77
C GLY A 271 -4.92 -6.01 5.98
N ILE A 272 -4.43 -6.31 4.79
CA ILE A 272 -3.70 -5.35 3.94
C ILE A 272 -4.56 -4.12 3.58
N ILE A 273 -5.84 -4.32 3.30
CA ILE A 273 -6.78 -3.23 3.01
C ILE A 273 -6.92 -2.31 4.23
N GLY A 274 -6.95 -2.89 5.44
CA GLY A 274 -6.98 -2.13 6.67
C GLY A 274 -5.75 -1.26 6.87
N MET A 275 -4.54 -1.78 6.58
CA MET A 275 -3.31 -0.99 6.65
C MET A 275 -3.39 0.26 5.75
N LEU A 276 -3.86 0.10 4.51
CA LEU A 276 -4.01 1.21 3.56
C LEU A 276 -5.09 2.24 3.96
N ILE A 277 -6.16 1.80 4.61
CA ILE A 277 -7.26 2.69 5.03
C ILE A 277 -6.92 3.40 6.35
N PHE A 278 -6.32 2.70 7.31
CA PHE A 278 -6.09 3.24 8.65
C PHE A 278 -5.02 4.33 8.69
N ILE A 279 -4.00 4.29 7.82
CA ILE A 279 -2.98 5.35 7.77
C ILE A 279 -3.62 6.73 7.48
N PRO A 280 -4.35 6.93 6.37
CA PRO A 280 -4.98 8.22 6.11
C PRO A 280 -6.12 8.53 7.11
N LEU A 281 -6.81 7.52 7.63
CA LEU A 281 -7.83 7.71 8.66
C LEU A 281 -7.23 8.31 9.95
N VAL A 282 -6.16 7.70 10.46
CA VAL A 282 -5.44 8.20 11.65
C VAL A 282 -4.83 9.57 11.37
N SER A 283 -4.36 9.83 10.14
CA SER A 283 -3.86 11.15 9.73
C SER A 283 -4.93 12.24 9.85
N VAL A 284 -6.12 11.98 9.36
CA VAL A 284 -7.26 12.90 9.51
C VAL A 284 -7.59 13.13 10.97
N LEU A 285 -7.74 12.05 11.75
CA LEU A 285 -8.04 12.14 13.19
C LEU A 285 -6.97 12.93 13.96
N TYR A 286 -5.70 12.66 13.69
CA TYR A 286 -4.57 13.36 14.29
C TYR A 286 -4.59 14.87 13.94
N THR A 287 -4.86 15.21 12.68
CA THR A 287 -4.94 16.59 12.23
C THR A 287 -6.08 17.34 12.92
N LEU A 288 -7.26 16.74 12.98
CA LEU A 288 -8.43 17.32 13.67
C LEU A 288 -8.19 17.47 15.16
N PHE A 289 -7.58 16.46 15.79
CA PHE A 289 -7.25 16.51 17.23
C PHE A 289 -6.21 17.58 17.51
N ARG A 290 -5.16 17.68 16.70
CA ARG A 290 -4.12 18.72 16.84
C ARG A 290 -4.70 20.11 16.71
N GLU A 291 -5.61 20.32 15.75
CA GLU A 291 -6.28 21.59 15.55
C GLU A 291 -7.20 21.94 16.75
N TYR A 292 -7.98 20.96 17.21
CA TYR A 292 -8.81 21.13 18.40
C TYR A 292 -7.98 21.50 19.63
N VAL A 293 -6.88 20.81 19.88
CA VAL A 293 -5.97 21.10 21.01
C VAL A 293 -5.38 22.50 20.87
N TYR A 294 -4.91 22.87 19.67
CA TYR A 294 -4.39 24.20 19.40
C TYR A 294 -5.42 25.31 19.69
N LEU A 295 -6.65 25.16 19.23
CA LEU A 295 -7.74 26.09 19.50
C LEU A 295 -8.07 26.17 21.00
N ARG A 296 -7.98 25.05 21.71
CA ARG A 296 -8.21 25.00 23.18
C ARG A 296 -7.11 25.73 23.94
N LEU A 297 -5.85 25.49 23.59
CA LEU A 297 -4.70 26.20 24.19
C LEU A 297 -4.78 27.71 23.92
N LYS A 298 -5.12 28.11 22.71
CA LYS A 298 -5.31 29.54 22.37
C LYS A 298 -6.41 30.20 23.20
N ARG A 299 -7.51 29.48 23.49
CA ARG A 299 -8.59 29.96 24.39
C ARG A 299 -8.13 30.09 25.85
N GLN A 300 -7.15 29.30 26.28
CA GLN A 300 -6.55 29.36 27.60
C GLN A 300 -5.37 30.35 27.68
N HIS A 301 -5.12 31.10 26.59
CA HIS A 301 -4.01 32.05 26.49
C HIS A 301 -2.61 31.40 26.61
N ILE A 302 -2.51 30.09 26.33
CA ILE A 302 -1.25 29.36 26.34
C ILE A 302 -0.62 29.47 24.95
N LYS A 303 0.59 30.03 24.85
CA LYS A 303 1.32 30.27 23.61
C LYS A 303 2.13 29.04 23.20
N ARG A 304 2.83 28.46 24.16
CA ARG A 304 3.74 27.33 23.90
C ARG A 304 3.81 26.39 25.12
N VAL A 305 3.84 25.11 24.84
CA VAL A 305 4.09 24.07 25.86
C VAL A 305 5.34 23.31 25.43
N THR A 306 6.37 23.35 26.29
CA THR A 306 7.61 22.58 26.15
C THR A 306 7.64 21.46 27.21
N LYS A 307 8.69 20.63 27.21
CA LYS A 307 8.83 19.56 28.22
C LYS A 307 8.89 20.09 29.66
N THR A 308 9.36 21.31 29.86
CA THR A 308 9.66 21.89 31.17
C THR A 308 8.89 23.17 31.46
N GLU A 309 8.36 23.86 30.44
CA GLU A 309 7.78 25.19 30.59
C GLU A 309 6.49 25.33 29.82
N VAL A 310 5.58 26.13 30.35
CA VAL A 310 4.34 26.57 29.68
C VAL A 310 4.43 28.08 29.55
N GLU A 311 4.54 28.56 28.31
CA GLU A 311 4.60 29.97 27.93
C GLU A 311 3.18 30.50 27.67
N GLU A 312 2.75 31.50 28.41
CA GLU A 312 1.46 32.18 28.21
C GLU A 312 1.62 33.41 27.31
N TYR A 313 0.54 33.83 26.68
CA TYR A 313 0.51 35.10 25.94
C TYR A 313 0.53 36.28 26.94
N THR A 314 1.36 37.28 26.65
CA THR A 314 1.35 38.52 27.41
C THR A 314 0.05 39.32 27.18
N VAL A 315 -0.30 40.19 28.12
CA VAL A 315 -1.51 41.03 28.02
C VAL A 315 -1.54 41.86 26.76
N GLU A 316 -0.35 42.37 26.35
CA GLU A 316 -0.21 43.14 25.11
C GLU A 316 -0.49 42.29 23.84
N GLU A 317 0.03 41.06 23.79
CA GLU A 317 -0.23 40.12 22.69
C GLU A 317 -1.71 39.73 22.61
N ILE A 318 -2.36 39.54 23.78
CA ILE A 318 -3.81 39.23 23.83
C ILE A 318 -4.63 40.41 23.30
N ASN A 319 -4.31 41.65 23.71
CA ASN A 319 -5.00 42.83 23.25
C ASN A 319 -4.80 43.05 21.74
N ARG A 320 -3.58 42.86 21.26
CA ARG A 320 -3.29 42.93 19.80
C ARG A 320 -4.08 41.90 18.99
N MET A 321 -4.19 40.65 19.49
CA MET A 321 -5.02 39.61 18.84
C MET A 321 -6.50 39.99 18.83
N LYS A 322 -7.04 40.61 19.89
CA LYS A 322 -8.43 41.08 19.95
C LYS A 322 -8.69 42.20 18.94
N GLU A 323 -7.76 43.15 18.78
CA GLU A 323 -7.87 44.22 17.78
C GLU A 323 -7.84 43.67 16.37
N LEU A 324 -6.94 42.74 16.07
CA LEU A 324 -6.87 42.10 14.75
C LEU A 324 -8.17 41.36 14.43
N TYR A 325 -8.69 40.58 15.40
CA TYR A 325 -9.96 39.88 15.22
C TYR A 325 -11.14 40.83 14.98
N LYS A 326 -11.16 41.97 15.67
CA LYS A 326 -12.21 43.01 15.49
C LYS A 326 -12.11 43.67 14.12
N LYS A 327 -10.89 43.86 13.59
CA LYS A 327 -10.66 44.39 12.22
C LYS A 327 -11.10 43.41 11.12
N GLU A 328 -10.90 42.10 11.33
CA GLU A 328 -11.28 41.08 10.35
C GLU A 328 -12.79 40.76 10.37
N HIS A 329 -13.50 41.05 11.47
CA HIS A 329 -14.90 40.72 11.66
C HIS A 329 -15.73 41.91 12.16
N PRO A 330 -15.88 42.98 11.39
CA PRO A 330 -16.53 44.21 11.84
C PRO A 330 -18.04 44.10 12.11
N GLU A 331 -18.70 43.02 11.63
CA GLU A 331 -20.17 42.90 11.73
C GLU A 331 -20.70 42.11 12.95
N LYS A 332 -19.89 41.76 13.93
CA LYS A 332 -20.32 40.93 15.08
C LYS A 332 -20.61 41.68 16.37
N ASP A 333 -20.49 43.00 16.38
CA ASP A 333 -20.69 43.85 17.55
C ASP A 333 -22.02 44.68 17.51
N ASN A 334 -23.02 44.29 16.70
CA ASN A 334 -24.37 44.89 16.73
C ASN A 334 -25.41 43.82 17.12
#